data_a1adf380bdbee7a108a8639953c8fd14
#
_entry.id   a1adf380bdbee7a108a8639953c8fd14
#
_cell.length_a   1.000
_cell.length_b   1.000
_cell.length_c   1.000
_cell.angle_alpha   90.00
_cell.angle_beta   90.00
_cell.angle_gamma   90.00
#
_symmetry.space_group_name_H-M   'P 1'
#
loop_
_entity.id
_entity.type
_entity.pdbx_description
1 polymer ?
#
loop_
_entity_poly.entity_id
_entity_poly.type
_entity_poly.pdbx_seq_one_letter_code
_entity_poly.pdbx_strand_id
1 'polypeptide(L)'
;MNNSTAIAIKIDIDNEGLEYNEVKNFLRNIKKNKKILLNDITIEYEADLWDLSNINPSNIGNSKNRFCFSEIPATYMPLIKDYILINLLEGNKKIQTLYTQFTILRKFASFCYTNNCIDMQSVTIDIISRYIKLYEQFSERYKAHHIQALVDFLLFYNYYVEQIFDDDTISNIKDLVDCELVRAEIQNSKTEDVNLDFYNKFLATLIKVVNEKSDKNEIIAMAAMVLIETQTGLRTGELFSLKVGCLKETKILDNQTAYFLEYQTWKRHRNVASSIVKIHANDIVKLAYDTLLGLHSNIQNDTLLYPYKETPVEPSGAIRRLISLFRYFNKYFNTITDEKIEADGIKSFKLQRSGKYVKYISFTQMRVHVCTELYRKGCPLEYIEKFMSHLSAEMTGYYIRPRNTVQENLAESTKILKDIVTKEALPIGPTKGLVEKIDEFIKK
;
A
#
# COMPACT_ATOMS: atom_id res chain seq x y z
N MET A 1 -42.46 3.60 21.70
CA MET A 1 -41.39 3.47 20.72
C MET A 1 -40.27 4.41 21.16
N ASN A 2 -39.26 3.87 21.82
CA ASN A 2 -38.12 4.68 22.25
C ASN A 2 -37.25 4.98 21.03
N ASN A 3 -37.29 6.22 20.54
CA ASN A 3 -36.30 6.73 19.59
C ASN A 3 -34.94 6.81 20.31
N SER A 4 -34.16 5.75 20.26
CA SER A 4 -32.75 5.84 20.67
C SER A 4 -32.03 6.72 19.64
N THR A 5 -31.71 7.94 20.04
CA THR A 5 -30.95 8.87 19.23
C THR A 5 -29.55 8.27 19.02
N ALA A 6 -29.17 8.03 17.77
CA ALA A 6 -27.82 7.57 17.46
C ALA A 6 -26.81 8.65 17.92
N ILE A 7 -25.74 8.26 18.58
CA ILE A 7 -24.67 9.18 18.96
C ILE A 7 -23.87 9.47 17.71
N ALA A 8 -23.96 10.72 17.22
CA ALA A 8 -23.16 11.18 16.10
C ALA A 8 -21.71 11.40 16.59
N ILE A 9 -20.79 10.63 16.03
CA ILE A 9 -19.37 10.82 16.23
C ILE A 9 -18.83 11.49 14.98
N LYS A 10 -18.58 12.79 15.06
CA LYS A 10 -17.68 13.46 14.14
C LYS A 10 -16.26 13.09 14.59
N ILE A 11 -15.52 12.41 13.74
CA ILE A 11 -14.07 12.32 13.88
C ILE A 11 -13.54 13.68 13.48
N ASP A 12 -13.49 14.63 14.42
CA ASP A 12 -12.72 15.85 14.23
C ASP A 12 -11.24 15.46 14.31
N ILE A 13 -10.56 15.71 13.21
CA ILE A 13 -9.17 15.25 12.92
C ILE A 13 -8.13 16.11 13.65
N ASP A 14 -8.52 16.97 14.56
CA ASP A 14 -7.62 17.78 15.35
C ASP A 14 -7.05 16.98 16.55
N ASN A 15 -5.84 16.71 16.43
CA ASN A 15 -4.72 16.02 17.07
C ASN A 15 -4.64 15.95 18.61
N GLU A 16 -5.68 16.13 19.37
CA GLU A 16 -5.67 15.87 20.83
C GLU A 16 -6.42 14.58 21.11
N GLY A 17 -5.70 13.56 21.59
CA GLY A 17 -6.29 12.27 21.96
C GLY A 17 -7.43 12.48 22.95
N LEU A 18 -8.50 11.67 22.84
CA LEU A 18 -9.64 11.72 23.75
C LEU A 18 -9.16 11.49 25.20
N GLU A 19 -9.57 12.35 26.13
CA GLU A 19 -9.26 12.15 27.54
C GLU A 19 -9.91 10.86 28.07
N TYR A 20 -9.25 10.18 29.00
CA TYR A 20 -9.70 8.91 29.60
C TYR A 20 -11.17 8.92 30.04
N ASN A 21 -11.61 10.00 30.70
CA ASN A 21 -12.98 10.12 31.18
C ASN A 21 -14.00 10.29 30.04
N GLU A 22 -13.61 10.94 28.96
CA GLU A 22 -14.43 11.11 27.76
C GLU A 22 -14.68 9.77 27.09
N VAL A 23 -13.63 8.96 26.92
CA VAL A 23 -13.73 7.62 26.35
C VAL A 23 -14.62 6.70 27.20
N LYS A 24 -14.43 6.71 28.54
CA LYS A 24 -15.31 5.92 29.45
C LYS A 24 -16.77 6.34 29.38
N ASN A 25 -17.05 7.61 29.38
CA ASN A 25 -18.41 8.13 29.25
C ASN A 25 -19.01 7.80 27.88
N PHE A 26 -18.19 7.90 26.84
CA PHE A 26 -18.57 7.54 25.50
C PHE A 26 -18.95 6.05 25.39
N LEU A 27 -18.11 5.13 25.87
CA LEU A 27 -18.42 3.69 25.87
C LEU A 27 -19.69 3.37 26.66
N ARG A 28 -19.90 4.03 27.82
CA ARG A 28 -21.14 3.87 28.60
C ARG A 28 -22.36 4.34 27.81
N ASN A 29 -22.27 5.47 27.12
CA ASN A 29 -23.34 6.01 26.32
C ASN A 29 -23.67 5.12 25.10
N ILE A 30 -22.67 4.56 24.45
CA ILE A 30 -22.86 3.63 23.34
C ILE A 30 -23.57 2.35 23.81
N LYS A 31 -23.09 1.76 24.90
CA LYS A 31 -23.73 0.56 25.48
C LYS A 31 -25.19 0.81 25.84
N LYS A 32 -25.53 2.04 26.25
CA LYS A 32 -26.92 2.45 26.52
C LYS A 32 -27.75 2.64 25.26
N ASN A 33 -27.21 3.30 24.25
CA ASN A 33 -27.92 3.70 23.04
C ASN A 33 -27.86 2.66 21.91
N LYS A 34 -26.91 1.72 22.00
CA LYS A 34 -26.71 0.61 21.05
C LYS A 34 -26.39 1.01 19.60
N LYS A 35 -26.38 2.29 19.27
CA LYS A 35 -26.15 2.83 17.92
C LYS A 35 -25.05 3.88 17.90
N ILE A 36 -24.19 3.78 16.92
CA ILE A 36 -23.05 4.66 16.68
C ILE A 36 -23.16 5.21 15.26
N LEU A 37 -23.10 6.52 15.11
CA LEU A 37 -22.98 7.16 13.81
C LEU A 37 -21.51 7.50 13.54
N LEU A 38 -20.91 6.86 12.56
CA LEU A 38 -19.53 7.06 12.16
C LEU A 38 -19.52 7.48 10.68
N ASN A 39 -19.16 8.74 10.39
CA ASN A 39 -19.12 9.27 9.01
C ASN A 39 -20.37 8.89 8.19
N ASP A 40 -21.56 9.24 8.67
CA ASP A 40 -22.87 8.98 8.05
C ASP A 40 -23.30 7.49 7.97
N ILE A 41 -22.51 6.59 8.56
CA ILE A 41 -22.87 5.18 8.67
C ILE A 41 -23.33 4.88 10.10
N THR A 42 -24.51 4.30 10.22
CA THR A 42 -24.99 3.82 11.52
C THR A 42 -24.51 2.39 11.76
N ILE A 43 -23.77 2.20 12.84
CA ILE A 43 -23.31 0.90 13.33
C ILE A 43 -24.16 0.55 14.56
N GLU A 44 -24.73 -0.63 14.56
CA GLU A 44 -25.35 -1.19 15.76
C GLU A 44 -24.27 -1.89 16.59
N TYR A 45 -24.01 -1.39 17.81
CA TYR A 45 -22.93 -1.92 18.66
C TYR A 45 -23.09 -3.42 18.94
N GLU A 46 -24.33 -3.89 19.13
CA GLU A 46 -24.60 -5.30 19.44
C GLU A 46 -24.60 -6.20 18.20
N ALA A 47 -24.63 -5.64 16.99
CA ALA A 47 -24.61 -6.45 15.78
C ALA A 47 -23.36 -7.34 15.69
N ASP A 48 -23.56 -8.56 15.21
CA ASP A 48 -22.47 -9.51 14.99
C ASP A 48 -21.57 -9.13 13.81
N LEU A 49 -21.99 -8.23 12.95
CA LEU A 49 -21.26 -7.78 11.79
C LEU A 49 -21.23 -6.25 11.74
N TRP A 50 -20.01 -5.68 11.73
CA TRP A 50 -19.81 -4.28 11.41
C TRP A 50 -19.21 -4.16 10.00
N ASP A 51 -19.96 -3.56 9.09
CA ASP A 51 -19.48 -3.28 7.72
C ASP A 51 -19.03 -1.83 7.60
N LEU A 52 -17.71 -1.64 7.56
CA LEU A 52 -17.04 -0.34 7.45
C LEU A 52 -16.60 -0.03 6.01
N SER A 53 -17.14 -0.73 5.02
CA SER A 53 -16.70 -0.59 3.62
C SER A 53 -16.85 0.85 3.10
N ASN A 54 -17.88 1.56 3.52
CA ASN A 54 -18.13 2.94 3.09
C ASN A 54 -17.25 3.99 3.81
N ILE A 55 -16.59 3.61 4.92
CA ILE A 55 -15.70 4.52 5.65
C ILE A 55 -14.27 4.46 5.09
N ASN A 56 -13.92 3.38 4.40
CA ASN A 56 -12.58 3.21 3.85
C ASN A 56 -12.43 3.99 2.53
N PRO A 57 -11.68 5.12 2.52
CA PRO A 57 -11.56 5.96 1.34
C PRO A 57 -10.83 5.29 0.18
N SER A 58 -10.09 4.21 0.42
CA SER A 58 -9.37 3.49 -0.62
C SER A 58 -10.25 2.50 -1.39
N ASN A 59 -11.44 2.13 -0.88
CA ASN A 59 -12.34 1.11 -1.42
C ASN A 59 -11.65 -0.21 -1.83
N ILE A 60 -10.43 -0.42 -1.36
CA ILE A 60 -9.60 -1.56 -1.72
C ILE A 60 -9.72 -2.61 -0.63
N GLY A 61 -10.23 -3.78 -0.97
CA GLY A 61 -10.32 -4.91 -0.06
C GLY A 61 -11.59 -4.92 0.81
N ASN A 62 -12.77 -4.84 0.19
CA ASN A 62 -14.07 -4.86 0.88
C ASN A 62 -14.21 -5.96 1.93
N SER A 63 -13.59 -7.13 1.74
CA SER A 63 -13.60 -8.21 2.72
C SER A 63 -12.90 -7.85 4.04
N LYS A 64 -11.90 -6.96 4.00
CA LYS A 64 -11.15 -6.50 5.18
C LYS A 64 -11.79 -5.30 5.90
N ASN A 65 -12.97 -4.90 5.48
CA ASN A 65 -13.74 -3.84 6.13
C ASN A 65 -14.93 -4.41 6.93
N ARG A 66 -15.07 -5.75 6.96
CA ARG A 66 -16.20 -6.45 7.59
C ARG A 66 -15.71 -7.20 8.82
N PHE A 67 -16.06 -6.69 10.00
CA PHE A 67 -15.71 -7.25 11.29
C PHE A 67 -16.83 -8.17 11.78
N CYS A 68 -16.62 -9.47 11.68
CA CYS A 68 -17.60 -10.48 12.11
C CYS A 68 -17.25 -10.98 13.53
N PHE A 69 -18.12 -10.68 14.49
CA PHE A 69 -17.91 -10.95 15.92
C PHE A 69 -18.53 -12.27 16.38
N SER A 70 -19.38 -12.92 15.57
CA SER A 70 -20.13 -14.12 15.95
C SER A 70 -19.27 -15.32 16.42
N GLU A 71 -18.00 -15.36 15.99
CA GLU A 71 -17.07 -16.43 16.35
C GLU A 71 -16.22 -16.12 17.60
N ILE A 72 -16.45 -14.97 18.24
CA ILE A 72 -15.72 -14.54 19.43
C ILE A 72 -16.48 -14.99 20.69
N PRO A 73 -15.80 -15.62 21.67
CA PRO A 73 -16.41 -15.96 22.94
C PRO A 73 -17.07 -14.77 23.59
N ALA A 74 -18.27 -14.96 24.17
CA ALA A 74 -19.12 -13.89 24.67
C ALA A 74 -18.44 -12.96 25.69
N THR A 75 -17.50 -13.46 26.49
CA THR A 75 -16.74 -12.68 27.48
C THR A 75 -15.70 -11.75 26.86
N TYR A 76 -15.12 -12.14 25.73
CA TYR A 76 -14.10 -11.35 25.01
C TYR A 76 -14.72 -10.39 23.99
N MET A 77 -15.89 -10.70 23.47
CA MET A 77 -16.54 -9.94 22.38
C MET A 77 -16.71 -8.45 22.72
N PRO A 78 -17.25 -8.04 23.87
CA PRO A 78 -17.41 -6.63 24.21
C PRO A 78 -16.09 -5.89 24.27
N LEU A 79 -15.03 -6.52 24.81
CA LEU A 79 -13.71 -5.93 24.93
C LEU A 79 -13.07 -5.67 23.57
N ILE A 80 -13.20 -6.63 22.65
CA ILE A 80 -12.69 -6.50 21.30
C ILE A 80 -13.48 -5.45 20.52
N LYS A 81 -14.81 -5.38 20.68
CA LYS A 81 -15.63 -4.32 20.11
C LYS A 81 -15.22 -2.93 20.61
N ASP A 82 -15.03 -2.77 21.92
CA ASP A 82 -14.58 -1.52 22.53
C ASP A 82 -13.19 -1.12 22.01
N TYR A 83 -12.25 -2.07 21.91
CA TYR A 83 -10.92 -1.84 21.35
C TYR A 83 -10.96 -1.34 19.91
N ILE A 84 -11.72 -2.00 19.05
CA ILE A 84 -11.86 -1.60 17.65
C ILE A 84 -12.49 -0.21 17.55
N LEU A 85 -13.53 0.03 18.33
CA LEU A 85 -14.28 1.28 18.31
C LEU A 85 -13.41 2.47 18.74
N ILE A 86 -12.68 2.34 19.85
CA ILE A 86 -11.79 3.42 20.34
C ILE A 86 -10.71 3.73 19.30
N ASN A 87 -10.06 2.70 18.73
CA ASN A 87 -9.06 2.95 17.69
C ASN A 87 -9.64 3.57 16.41
N LEU A 88 -10.92 3.31 16.09
CA LEU A 88 -11.61 4.01 15.00
C LEU A 88 -11.84 5.48 15.32
N LEU A 89 -12.22 5.78 16.58
CA LEU A 89 -12.47 7.15 17.04
C LEU A 89 -11.20 8.00 17.12
N GLU A 90 -10.16 7.44 17.70
CA GLU A 90 -8.87 8.11 17.81
C GLU A 90 -8.18 8.30 16.44
N GLY A 91 -8.68 7.60 15.40
CA GLY A 91 -8.07 7.67 14.06
C GLY A 91 -6.62 7.18 13.99
N ASN A 92 -6.10 6.59 15.07
CA ASN A 92 -4.69 6.18 15.20
C ASN A 92 -4.31 5.03 14.26
N LYS A 93 -5.29 4.21 13.87
CA LYS A 93 -5.06 3.02 13.04
C LYS A 93 -6.01 3.00 11.85
N LYS A 94 -5.48 2.59 10.70
CA LYS A 94 -6.30 2.35 9.51
C LYS A 94 -7.18 1.13 9.67
N ILE A 95 -8.37 1.14 9.06
CA ILE A 95 -9.34 0.03 9.10
C ILE A 95 -8.68 -1.31 8.74
N GLN A 96 -7.81 -1.35 7.74
CA GLN A 96 -7.10 -2.59 7.37
C GLN A 96 -6.14 -3.10 8.45
N THR A 97 -5.48 -2.19 9.18
CA THR A 97 -4.63 -2.54 10.32
C THR A 97 -5.49 -3.08 11.47
N LEU A 98 -6.60 -2.39 11.77
CA LEU A 98 -7.56 -2.83 12.77
C LEU A 98 -8.17 -4.19 12.41
N TYR A 99 -8.49 -4.43 11.14
CA TYR A 99 -8.98 -5.73 10.70
C TYR A 99 -7.95 -6.85 10.90
N THR A 100 -6.68 -6.56 10.66
CA THR A 100 -5.60 -7.53 10.93
C THR A 100 -5.50 -7.83 12.42
N GLN A 101 -5.50 -6.80 13.26
CA GLN A 101 -5.50 -6.96 14.71
C GLN A 101 -6.76 -7.69 15.20
N PHE A 102 -7.92 -7.32 14.71
CA PHE A 102 -9.19 -8.02 14.99
C PHE A 102 -9.09 -9.52 14.69
N THR A 103 -8.52 -9.88 13.54
CA THR A 103 -8.37 -11.31 13.17
C THR A 103 -7.44 -12.05 14.13
N ILE A 104 -6.38 -11.39 14.61
CA ILE A 104 -5.47 -11.94 15.60
C ILE A 104 -6.16 -12.07 16.94
N LEU A 105 -6.84 -11.02 17.41
CA LEU A 105 -7.55 -11.02 18.70
C LEU A 105 -8.69 -12.04 18.74
N ARG A 106 -9.42 -12.23 17.64
CA ARG A 106 -10.43 -13.28 17.51
C ARG A 106 -9.83 -14.66 17.73
N LYS A 107 -8.69 -14.96 17.08
CA LYS A 107 -7.98 -16.23 17.25
C LYS A 107 -7.45 -16.41 18.68
N PHE A 108 -6.91 -15.34 19.25
CA PHE A 108 -6.42 -15.35 20.62
C PHE A 108 -7.54 -15.60 21.63
N ALA A 109 -8.67 -14.90 21.51
CA ALA A 109 -9.83 -15.09 22.38
C ALA A 109 -10.37 -16.53 22.30
N SER A 110 -10.46 -17.10 21.10
CA SER A 110 -10.85 -18.51 20.91
C SER A 110 -9.85 -19.47 21.54
N PHE A 111 -8.55 -19.20 21.42
CA PHE A 111 -7.49 -19.99 22.07
C PHE A 111 -7.59 -19.90 23.60
N CYS A 112 -7.76 -18.72 24.17
CA CYS A 112 -7.94 -18.53 25.60
C CYS A 112 -9.14 -19.33 26.11
N TYR A 113 -10.28 -19.19 25.45
CA TYR A 113 -11.50 -19.89 25.83
C TYR A 113 -11.34 -21.42 25.82
N THR A 114 -10.70 -21.98 24.79
CA THR A 114 -10.42 -23.42 24.70
C THR A 114 -9.39 -23.91 25.75
N ASN A 115 -8.61 -23.02 26.34
CA ASN A 115 -7.65 -23.29 27.40
C ASN A 115 -8.17 -22.88 28.79
N ASN A 116 -9.49 -22.78 28.98
CA ASN A 116 -10.17 -22.42 30.23
C ASN A 116 -9.87 -21.00 30.76
N CYS A 117 -9.31 -20.11 29.93
CA CYS A 117 -9.20 -18.70 30.24
C CYS A 117 -10.48 -18.01 29.80
N ILE A 118 -11.46 -17.90 30.71
CA ILE A 118 -12.79 -17.43 30.41
C ILE A 118 -12.82 -15.90 30.26
N ASP A 119 -11.95 -15.20 30.99
CA ASP A 119 -11.86 -13.75 31.03
C ASP A 119 -10.39 -13.27 30.95
N MET A 120 -10.20 -11.94 30.88
CA MET A 120 -8.87 -11.34 30.79
C MET A 120 -8.06 -11.47 32.08
N GLN A 121 -8.71 -11.63 33.25
CA GLN A 121 -8.02 -11.80 34.55
C GLN A 121 -7.31 -13.16 34.63
N SER A 122 -7.80 -14.14 33.89
CA SER A 122 -7.18 -15.47 33.81
C SER A 122 -6.07 -15.58 32.75
N VAL A 123 -5.85 -14.53 31.94
CA VAL A 123 -4.79 -14.50 30.93
C VAL A 123 -3.43 -14.24 31.59
N THR A 124 -2.51 -15.18 31.41
CA THR A 124 -1.14 -15.10 31.92
C THR A 124 -0.11 -15.08 30.79
N ILE A 125 1.12 -14.74 31.10
CA ILE A 125 2.24 -14.80 30.13
C ILE A 125 2.42 -16.23 29.57
N ASP A 126 2.16 -17.26 30.38
CA ASP A 126 2.22 -18.65 29.93
C ASP A 126 1.18 -18.93 28.84
N ILE A 127 -0.04 -18.46 29.00
CA ILE A 127 -1.11 -18.58 28.00
C ILE A 127 -0.71 -17.88 26.69
N ILE A 128 -0.15 -16.66 26.79
CA ILE A 128 0.32 -15.91 25.63
C ILE A 128 1.48 -16.62 24.95
N SER A 129 2.45 -17.12 25.73
CA SER A 129 3.58 -17.89 25.20
C SER A 129 3.12 -19.16 24.46
N ARG A 130 2.16 -19.90 25.02
CA ARG A 130 1.57 -21.08 24.34
C ARG A 130 0.82 -20.70 23.06
N TYR A 131 0.14 -19.57 23.06
CA TYR A 131 -0.50 -19.07 21.84
C TYR A 131 0.53 -18.73 20.77
N ILE A 132 1.62 -18.06 21.11
CA ILE A 132 2.67 -17.69 20.15
C ILE A 132 3.40 -18.95 19.61
N LYS A 133 3.58 -19.98 20.44
CA LYS A 133 4.14 -21.27 20.00
C LYS A 133 3.36 -21.93 18.85
N LEU A 134 2.06 -21.66 18.70
CA LEU A 134 1.30 -22.15 17.55
C LEU A 134 1.84 -21.62 16.21
N TYR A 135 2.64 -20.57 16.25
CA TYR A 135 3.20 -19.88 15.08
C TYR A 135 4.72 -20.09 14.93
N GLU A 136 5.32 -21.05 15.62
CA GLU A 136 6.77 -21.32 15.54
C GLU A 136 7.26 -21.63 14.10
N GLN A 137 6.40 -22.23 13.29
CA GLN A 137 6.68 -22.54 11.88
C GLN A 137 6.63 -21.31 10.95
N PHE A 138 6.18 -20.17 11.44
CA PHE A 138 6.09 -18.93 10.67
C PHE A 138 7.30 -18.05 10.94
N SER A 139 7.49 -17.03 10.10
CA SER A 139 8.58 -16.07 10.25
C SER A 139 8.47 -15.27 11.57
N GLU A 140 9.61 -14.81 12.09
CA GLU A 140 9.64 -13.94 13.28
C GLU A 140 8.83 -12.67 13.06
N ARG A 141 8.85 -12.11 11.86
CA ARG A 141 8.01 -10.97 11.49
C ARG A 141 6.53 -11.27 11.63
N TYR A 142 6.09 -12.47 11.28
CA TYR A 142 4.68 -12.87 11.44
C TYR A 142 4.31 -12.97 12.93
N LYS A 143 5.18 -13.58 13.76
CA LYS A 143 5.00 -13.63 15.22
C LYS A 143 4.98 -12.23 15.82
N ALA A 144 5.87 -11.34 15.39
CA ALA A 144 5.90 -9.95 15.83
C ALA A 144 4.57 -9.21 15.59
N HIS A 145 3.88 -9.47 14.49
CA HIS A 145 2.55 -8.89 14.26
C HIS A 145 1.51 -9.39 15.26
N HIS A 146 1.58 -10.66 15.66
CA HIS A 146 0.70 -11.21 16.69
C HIS A 146 1.00 -10.59 18.06
N ILE A 147 2.28 -10.54 18.46
CA ILE A 147 2.70 -9.92 19.71
C ILE A 147 2.28 -8.45 19.77
N GLN A 148 2.53 -7.67 18.70
CA GLN A 148 2.14 -6.25 18.69
C GLN A 148 0.63 -6.07 18.85
N ALA A 149 -0.19 -6.90 18.19
CA ALA A 149 -1.65 -6.82 18.32
C ALA A 149 -2.10 -7.17 19.75
N LEU A 150 -1.47 -8.16 20.38
CA LEU A 150 -1.76 -8.52 21.77
C LEU A 150 -1.32 -7.41 22.74
N VAL A 151 -0.11 -6.91 22.62
CA VAL A 151 0.41 -5.82 23.45
C VAL A 151 -0.50 -4.57 23.34
N ASP A 152 -0.87 -4.17 22.14
CA ASP A 152 -1.78 -3.03 21.93
C ASP A 152 -3.13 -3.26 22.63
N PHE A 153 -3.65 -4.48 22.59
CA PHE A 153 -4.92 -4.84 23.24
C PHE A 153 -4.78 -4.91 24.77
N LEU A 154 -3.69 -5.44 25.31
CA LEU A 154 -3.43 -5.49 26.75
C LEU A 154 -3.23 -4.08 27.35
N LEU A 155 -2.51 -3.20 26.64
CA LEU A 155 -2.37 -1.79 27.03
C LEU A 155 -3.72 -1.07 27.00
N PHE A 156 -4.55 -1.32 25.96
CA PHE A 156 -5.92 -0.83 25.94
C PHE A 156 -6.73 -1.33 27.16
N TYR A 157 -6.64 -2.62 27.47
CA TYR A 157 -7.35 -3.21 28.60
C TYR A 157 -6.90 -2.55 29.93
N ASN A 158 -5.57 -2.44 30.16
CA ASN A 158 -5.03 -1.79 31.33
C ASN A 158 -5.50 -0.34 31.49
N TYR A 159 -5.55 0.40 30.37
CA TYR A 159 -5.87 1.82 30.42
C TYR A 159 -7.38 2.08 30.58
N TYR A 160 -8.23 1.36 29.84
CA TYR A 160 -9.66 1.67 29.76
C TYR A 160 -10.56 0.77 30.61
N VAL A 161 -10.11 -0.42 30.98
CA VAL A 161 -10.92 -1.41 31.71
C VAL A 161 -10.39 -1.58 33.13
N GLU A 162 -9.26 -2.25 33.30
CA GLU A 162 -8.66 -2.58 34.58
C GLU A 162 -7.16 -2.85 34.41
N GLN A 163 -6.33 -2.29 35.28
CA GLN A 163 -4.88 -2.51 35.24
C GLN A 163 -4.53 -3.85 35.91
N ILE A 164 -4.34 -4.87 35.09
CA ILE A 164 -3.95 -6.23 35.56
C ILE A 164 -2.59 -6.67 35.04
N PHE A 165 -2.05 -6.04 33.99
CA PHE A 165 -0.75 -6.37 33.40
C PHE A 165 0.24 -5.25 33.76
N ASP A 166 1.27 -5.57 34.53
CA ASP A 166 2.34 -4.63 34.84
C ASP A 166 3.30 -4.44 33.63
N ASP A 167 4.18 -3.45 33.73
CA ASP A 167 5.13 -3.12 32.66
C ASP A 167 6.12 -4.26 32.40
N ASP A 168 6.50 -5.01 33.45
CA ASP A 168 7.38 -6.16 33.33
C ASP A 168 6.71 -7.29 32.53
N THR A 169 5.44 -7.57 32.81
CA THR A 169 4.66 -8.54 32.03
C THR A 169 4.55 -8.13 30.56
N ILE A 170 4.27 -6.85 30.29
CA ILE A 170 4.19 -6.33 28.92
C ILE A 170 5.56 -6.43 28.22
N SER A 171 6.66 -6.14 28.93
CA SER A 171 8.02 -6.29 28.41
C SER A 171 8.34 -7.73 28.07
N ASN A 172 8.08 -8.65 29.00
CA ASN A 172 8.31 -10.07 28.78
C ASN A 172 7.50 -10.65 27.60
N ILE A 173 6.30 -10.12 27.34
CA ILE A 173 5.51 -10.48 26.16
C ILE A 173 6.20 -10.01 24.87
N LYS A 174 6.77 -8.81 24.85
CA LYS A 174 7.54 -8.31 23.70
C LYS A 174 8.78 -9.14 23.42
N ASP A 175 9.42 -9.64 24.46
CA ASP A 175 10.63 -10.45 24.38
C ASP A 175 10.39 -11.89 23.85
N LEU A 176 9.10 -12.29 23.66
CA LEU A 176 8.77 -13.56 22.99
C LEU A 176 9.10 -13.53 21.48
N VAL A 177 9.55 -12.42 20.95
CA VAL A 177 9.97 -12.24 19.55
C VAL A 177 11.40 -11.74 19.50
N ASP A 178 12.20 -12.38 18.69
CA ASP A 178 13.57 -11.94 18.41
C ASP A 178 13.55 -10.73 17.44
N CYS A 179 13.75 -9.54 17.99
CA CYS A 179 13.78 -8.31 17.20
C CYS A 179 14.93 -8.25 16.20
N GLU A 180 16.05 -8.94 16.44
CA GLU A 180 17.18 -8.97 15.51
C GLU A 180 16.84 -9.88 14.31
N LEU A 181 16.24 -11.03 14.56
CA LEU A 181 15.73 -11.90 13.49
C LEU A 181 14.65 -11.19 12.67
N VAL A 182 13.73 -10.46 13.31
CA VAL A 182 12.72 -9.65 12.58
C VAL A 182 13.39 -8.64 11.66
N ARG A 183 14.43 -7.93 12.14
CA ARG A 183 15.19 -6.98 11.32
C ARG A 183 15.89 -7.68 10.17
N ALA A 184 16.53 -8.82 10.42
CA ALA A 184 17.18 -9.63 9.40
C ALA A 184 16.18 -10.12 8.35
N GLU A 185 15.01 -10.63 8.75
CA GLU A 185 13.94 -11.05 7.84
C GLU A 185 13.43 -9.89 6.98
N ILE A 186 13.26 -8.69 7.56
CA ILE A 186 12.85 -7.49 6.81
C ILE A 186 13.92 -7.14 5.77
N GLN A 187 15.19 -7.19 6.12
CA GLN A 187 16.28 -6.92 5.18
C GLN A 187 16.33 -7.96 4.05
N ASN A 188 16.24 -9.24 4.39
CA ASN A 188 16.29 -10.34 3.42
C ASN A 188 15.04 -10.43 2.54
N SER A 189 13.90 -9.90 3.00
CA SER A 189 12.64 -9.86 2.23
C SER A 189 12.50 -8.63 1.34
N LYS A 190 13.52 -7.78 1.25
CA LYS A 190 13.49 -6.62 0.35
C LYS A 190 13.29 -7.08 -1.08
N THR A 191 12.35 -6.44 -1.76
CA THR A 191 12.12 -6.67 -3.18
C THR A 191 13.38 -6.27 -3.94
N GLU A 192 13.93 -7.19 -4.73
CA GLU A 192 15.09 -6.94 -5.57
C GLU A 192 14.72 -6.01 -6.74
N ASP A 193 15.73 -5.29 -7.24
CA ASP A 193 15.61 -4.55 -8.48
C ASP A 193 15.60 -5.50 -9.68
N VAL A 194 15.12 -5.02 -10.80
CA VAL A 194 15.05 -5.77 -12.06
C VAL A 194 16.30 -5.46 -12.89
N ASN A 195 16.80 -6.47 -13.59
CA ASN A 195 17.88 -6.26 -14.56
C ASN A 195 17.47 -5.22 -15.61
N LEU A 196 18.36 -4.25 -15.87
CA LEU A 196 18.08 -3.10 -16.74
C LEU A 196 17.75 -3.54 -18.19
N ASP A 197 18.48 -4.52 -18.74
CA ASP A 197 18.25 -4.98 -20.11
C ASP A 197 16.87 -5.63 -20.25
N PHE A 198 16.46 -6.41 -19.26
CA PHE A 198 15.12 -7.00 -19.23
C PHE A 198 14.06 -5.93 -19.09
N TYR A 199 14.26 -4.96 -18.20
CA TYR A 199 13.35 -3.85 -18.00
C TYR A 199 13.17 -3.01 -19.27
N ASN A 200 14.26 -2.70 -19.97
CA ASN A 200 14.23 -1.97 -21.23
C ASN A 200 13.46 -2.73 -22.34
N LYS A 201 13.65 -4.05 -22.44
CA LYS A 201 12.87 -4.90 -23.35
C LYS A 201 11.39 -4.92 -22.99
N PHE A 202 11.10 -4.99 -21.71
CA PHE A 202 9.72 -4.92 -21.20
C PHE A 202 9.08 -3.58 -21.54
N LEU A 203 9.76 -2.46 -21.29
CA LEU A 203 9.30 -1.12 -21.61
C LEU A 203 9.05 -0.96 -23.12
N ALA A 204 10.01 -1.39 -23.96
CA ALA A 204 9.85 -1.36 -25.42
C ALA A 204 8.63 -2.17 -25.87
N THR A 205 8.37 -3.32 -25.25
CA THR A 205 7.20 -4.15 -25.55
C THR A 205 5.89 -3.46 -25.17
N LEU A 206 5.83 -2.81 -24.01
CA LEU A 206 4.68 -2.01 -23.59
C LEU A 206 4.38 -0.88 -24.59
N ILE A 207 5.42 -0.11 -24.96
CA ILE A 207 5.31 0.99 -25.92
C ILE A 207 4.82 0.45 -27.29
N LYS A 208 5.34 -0.68 -27.74
CA LYS A 208 4.92 -1.33 -28.98
C LYS A 208 3.43 -1.68 -28.95
N VAL A 209 2.95 -2.34 -27.91
CA VAL A 209 1.53 -2.73 -27.75
C VAL A 209 0.61 -1.50 -27.74
N VAL A 210 1.02 -0.44 -27.05
CA VAL A 210 0.24 0.80 -26.94
C VAL A 210 0.19 1.57 -28.27
N ASN A 211 1.27 1.59 -29.04
CA ASN A 211 1.34 2.28 -30.33
C ASN A 211 0.64 1.53 -31.45
N GLU A 212 0.88 0.22 -31.56
CA GLU A 212 0.33 -0.59 -32.66
C GLU A 212 -1.18 -0.80 -32.52
N LYS A 213 -1.72 -0.83 -31.32
CA LYS A 213 -3.15 -1.03 -31.00
C LYS A 213 -3.77 -2.23 -31.73
N SER A 214 -2.94 -3.20 -32.12
CA SER A 214 -3.35 -4.39 -32.88
C SER A 214 -3.90 -5.51 -31.97
N ASP A 215 -3.86 -5.32 -30.69
CA ASP A 215 -4.19 -6.30 -29.68
C ASP A 215 -5.59 -6.06 -29.08
N LYS A 216 -6.04 -6.98 -28.23
CA LYS A 216 -7.30 -6.80 -27.51
C LYS A 216 -7.26 -5.56 -26.63
N ASN A 217 -8.31 -4.77 -26.61
CA ASN A 217 -8.40 -3.52 -25.85
C ASN A 217 -8.06 -3.70 -24.36
N GLU A 218 -8.39 -4.84 -23.72
CA GLU A 218 -8.01 -5.13 -22.33
C GLU A 218 -6.48 -5.26 -22.16
N ILE A 219 -5.78 -5.82 -23.15
CA ILE A 219 -4.32 -5.94 -23.15
C ILE A 219 -3.70 -4.56 -23.33
N ILE A 220 -4.22 -3.77 -24.28
CA ILE A 220 -3.76 -2.39 -24.51
C ILE A 220 -3.96 -1.53 -23.27
N ALA A 221 -5.14 -1.61 -22.65
CA ALA A 221 -5.42 -0.86 -21.42
C ALA A 221 -4.48 -1.25 -20.27
N MET A 222 -4.25 -2.55 -20.09
CA MET A 222 -3.34 -3.01 -19.02
C MET A 222 -1.89 -2.63 -19.33
N ALA A 223 -1.46 -2.70 -20.60
CA ALA A 223 -0.14 -2.25 -21.01
C ALA A 223 0.04 -0.74 -20.76
N ALA A 224 -0.96 0.07 -21.05
CA ALA A 224 -0.93 1.52 -20.80
C ALA A 224 -0.89 1.83 -19.29
N MET A 225 -1.68 1.14 -18.44
CA MET A 225 -1.60 1.30 -16.99
C MET A 225 -0.21 0.94 -16.44
N VAL A 226 0.36 -0.17 -16.89
CA VAL A 226 1.70 -0.60 -16.51
C VAL A 226 2.76 0.37 -17.02
N LEU A 227 2.55 0.95 -18.20
CA LEU A 227 3.46 1.96 -18.74
C LEU A 227 3.49 3.22 -17.87
N ILE A 228 2.34 3.67 -17.32
CA ILE A 228 2.30 4.74 -16.31
C ILE A 228 3.10 4.32 -15.08
N GLU A 229 2.92 3.10 -14.59
CA GLU A 229 3.64 2.60 -13.41
C GLU A 229 5.15 2.61 -13.60
N THR A 230 5.65 2.17 -14.78
CA THR A 230 7.07 2.14 -15.09
C THR A 230 7.74 3.51 -15.09
N GLN A 231 6.97 4.58 -15.24
CA GLN A 231 7.46 5.96 -15.27
C GLN A 231 7.26 6.69 -13.93
N THR A 232 6.26 6.30 -13.15
CA THR A 232 5.84 7.02 -11.94
C THR A 232 6.14 6.27 -10.66
N GLY A 233 6.23 4.94 -10.72
CA GLY A 233 6.39 4.09 -9.55
C GLY A 233 5.24 4.21 -8.55
N LEU A 234 4.02 4.52 -8.98
CA LEU A 234 2.83 4.61 -8.12
C LEU A 234 2.59 3.29 -7.38
N ARG A 235 2.00 3.37 -6.19
CA ARG A 235 1.52 2.14 -5.55
C ARG A 235 0.34 1.58 -6.33
N THR A 236 0.21 0.25 -6.40
CA THR A 236 -0.86 -0.43 -7.15
C THR A 236 -2.25 0.17 -6.88
N GLY A 237 -2.55 0.50 -5.63
CA GLY A 237 -3.81 1.13 -5.26
C GLY A 237 -3.95 2.56 -5.80
N GLU A 238 -2.88 3.33 -5.79
CA GLU A 238 -2.85 4.69 -6.34
C GLU A 238 -3.01 4.65 -7.86
N LEU A 239 -2.29 3.75 -8.54
CA LEU A 239 -2.37 3.54 -9.97
C LEU A 239 -3.80 3.23 -10.45
N PHE A 240 -4.45 2.22 -9.85
CA PHE A 240 -5.80 1.81 -10.25
C PHE A 240 -6.92 2.69 -9.67
N SER A 241 -6.58 3.71 -8.89
CA SER A 241 -7.48 4.77 -8.43
C SER A 241 -7.39 6.05 -9.26
N LEU A 242 -6.51 6.09 -10.28
CA LEU A 242 -6.42 7.23 -11.18
C LEU A 242 -7.75 7.45 -11.89
N LYS A 243 -8.14 8.72 -11.97
CA LYS A 243 -9.38 9.15 -12.64
C LYS A 243 -9.07 9.84 -13.96
N VAL A 244 -10.02 9.84 -14.85
CA VAL A 244 -9.97 10.67 -16.06
C VAL A 244 -9.78 12.14 -15.62
N GLY A 245 -8.92 12.87 -16.33
CA GLY A 245 -8.53 14.23 -15.96
C GLY A 245 -7.42 14.34 -14.91
N CYS A 246 -6.82 13.20 -14.49
CA CYS A 246 -5.68 13.23 -13.56
C CYS A 246 -4.37 13.76 -14.18
N LEU A 247 -4.23 13.71 -15.51
CA LEU A 247 -3.10 14.32 -16.21
C LEU A 247 -3.43 15.80 -16.46
N LYS A 248 -2.60 16.68 -15.92
CA LYS A 248 -2.70 18.13 -16.07
C LYS A 248 -1.58 18.65 -16.93
N GLU A 249 -1.91 19.60 -17.76
CA GLU A 249 -0.97 20.33 -18.59
C GLU A 249 -0.74 21.71 -17.98
N THR A 250 0.50 22.17 -17.96
CA THR A 250 0.87 23.52 -17.56
C THR A 250 1.91 24.07 -18.52
N LYS A 251 1.87 25.37 -18.72
CA LYS A 251 2.93 26.06 -19.44
C LYS A 251 4.03 26.44 -18.49
N ILE A 252 5.24 26.06 -18.82
CA ILE A 252 6.46 26.47 -18.13
C ILE A 252 7.14 27.60 -18.94
N LEU A 253 8.33 28.00 -18.50
CA LEU A 253 9.11 29.05 -19.17
C LEU A 253 9.15 28.80 -20.70
N ASP A 254 9.10 29.89 -21.50
CA ASP A 254 9.09 29.89 -22.96
C ASP A 254 7.92 29.16 -23.62
N ASN A 255 6.75 29.15 -23.00
CA ASN A 255 5.54 28.48 -23.49
C ASN A 255 5.67 26.98 -23.72
N GLN A 256 6.69 26.35 -23.14
CA GLN A 256 6.81 24.90 -23.20
C GLN A 256 5.76 24.22 -22.33
N THR A 257 5.23 23.11 -22.81
CA THR A 257 4.25 22.33 -22.11
C THR A 257 4.92 21.31 -21.18
N ALA A 258 4.52 21.29 -19.92
CA ALA A 258 4.86 20.24 -18.97
C ALA A 258 3.60 19.53 -18.50
N TYR A 259 3.73 18.25 -18.22
CA TYR A 259 2.64 17.43 -17.73
C TYR A 259 2.86 17.05 -16.27
N PHE A 260 1.76 17.04 -15.50
CA PHE A 260 1.73 16.59 -14.10
C PHE A 260 0.60 15.59 -13.92
N LEU A 261 0.92 14.49 -13.23
CA LEU A 261 -0.08 13.51 -12.83
C LEU A 261 -0.54 13.84 -11.41
N GLU A 262 -1.84 14.07 -11.25
CA GLU A 262 -2.49 14.28 -9.95
C GLU A 262 -3.13 12.96 -9.49
N TYR A 263 -2.85 12.53 -8.26
CA TYR A 263 -3.45 11.33 -7.69
C TYR A 263 -3.68 11.45 -6.20
N GLN A 264 -4.60 10.64 -5.68
CA GLN A 264 -4.86 10.55 -4.26
C GLN A 264 -3.97 9.50 -3.61
N THR A 265 -3.34 9.86 -2.48
CA THR A 265 -2.61 8.93 -1.63
C THR A 265 -3.20 8.91 -0.22
N TRP A 266 -3.34 7.70 0.35
CA TRP A 266 -3.89 7.48 1.68
C TRP A 266 -2.82 7.04 2.68
N LYS A 267 -1.58 6.85 2.25
CA LYS A 267 -0.50 6.37 3.12
C LYS A 267 0.23 7.46 3.89
N ARG A 268 0.06 8.72 3.49
CA ARG A 268 0.73 9.87 4.13
C ARG A 268 0.10 10.28 5.47
N HIS A 269 -1.14 9.96 5.70
CA HIS A 269 -1.85 10.37 6.90
C HIS A 269 -2.13 9.18 7.79
N ARG A 270 -1.98 9.35 9.09
CA ARG A 270 -2.41 8.37 10.10
C ARG A 270 -3.93 8.21 10.07
N ASN A 271 -4.63 9.32 9.83
CA ASN A 271 -6.09 9.40 9.77
C ASN A 271 -6.66 8.99 8.40
N VAL A 272 -7.97 8.88 8.31
CA VAL A 272 -8.74 8.48 7.12
C VAL A 272 -8.58 9.45 5.93
N ALA A 273 -8.03 10.63 6.16
CA ALA A 273 -7.84 11.65 5.14
C ALA A 273 -6.89 11.20 4.01
N SER A 274 -7.27 11.54 2.79
CA SER A 274 -6.41 11.41 1.61
C SER A 274 -5.76 12.76 1.30
N SER A 275 -4.59 12.75 0.68
CA SER A 275 -3.99 13.96 0.10
C SER A 275 -3.83 13.82 -1.40
N ILE A 276 -3.99 14.94 -2.11
CA ILE A 276 -3.68 15.03 -3.54
C ILE A 276 -2.18 15.27 -3.67
N VAL A 277 -1.53 14.45 -4.47
CA VAL A 277 -0.12 14.56 -4.81
C VAL A 277 0.01 14.84 -6.30
N LYS A 278 0.95 15.71 -6.64
CA LYS A 278 1.31 16.04 -8.02
C LYS A 278 2.74 15.56 -8.27
N ILE A 279 2.91 14.80 -9.31
CA ILE A 279 4.24 14.36 -9.77
C ILE A 279 4.42 14.72 -11.24
N HIS A 280 5.64 14.96 -11.63
CA HIS A 280 5.98 15.22 -13.02
C HIS A 280 5.67 13.99 -13.88
N ALA A 281 5.09 14.21 -15.06
CA ALA A 281 4.77 13.19 -16.05
C ALA A 281 5.50 13.49 -17.37
N ASN A 282 6.10 12.46 -17.97
CA ASN A 282 6.77 12.56 -19.25
C ASN A 282 5.84 12.20 -20.43
N ASP A 283 6.35 12.27 -21.64
CA ASP A 283 5.59 11.97 -22.86
C ASP A 283 5.11 10.51 -22.92
N ILE A 284 5.81 9.59 -22.26
CA ILE A 284 5.40 8.18 -22.16
C ILE A 284 4.14 8.06 -21.32
N VAL A 285 4.06 8.78 -20.20
CA VAL A 285 2.85 8.84 -19.36
C VAL A 285 1.69 9.45 -20.15
N LYS A 286 1.97 10.52 -20.92
CA LYS A 286 0.95 11.13 -21.77
C LYS A 286 0.44 10.18 -22.85
N LEU A 287 1.32 9.48 -23.55
CA LEU A 287 0.96 8.45 -24.53
C LEU A 287 0.04 7.38 -23.92
N ALA A 288 0.41 6.86 -22.75
CA ALA A 288 -0.38 5.86 -22.06
C ALA A 288 -1.74 6.39 -21.60
N TYR A 289 -1.77 7.62 -21.08
CA TYR A 289 -3.00 8.30 -20.66
C TYR A 289 -3.95 8.52 -21.86
N ASP A 290 -3.47 9.06 -22.98
CA ASP A 290 -4.27 9.31 -24.17
C ASP A 290 -4.80 7.98 -24.75
N THR A 291 -4.01 6.91 -24.69
CA THR A 291 -4.44 5.58 -25.11
C THR A 291 -5.59 5.08 -24.25
N LEU A 292 -5.50 5.23 -22.92
CA LEU A 292 -6.57 4.85 -22.01
C LEU A 292 -7.85 5.65 -22.25
N LEU A 293 -7.74 6.96 -22.47
CA LEU A 293 -8.87 7.82 -22.82
C LEU A 293 -9.58 7.33 -24.08
N GLY A 294 -8.82 6.96 -25.11
CA GLY A 294 -9.38 6.45 -26.37
C GLY A 294 -10.10 5.10 -26.26
N LEU A 295 -9.94 4.38 -25.14
CA LEU A 295 -10.64 3.12 -24.90
C LEU A 295 -11.97 3.28 -24.15
N HIS A 296 -12.28 4.48 -23.65
CA HIS A 296 -13.56 4.75 -23.00
C HIS A 296 -14.66 5.01 -24.03
N SER A 297 -15.80 4.38 -23.85
CA SER A 297 -17.01 4.65 -24.64
C SER A 297 -17.82 5.83 -24.11
N ASN A 298 -17.73 6.09 -22.81
CA ASN A 298 -18.40 7.20 -22.14
C ASN A 298 -17.54 7.67 -20.95
N ILE A 299 -17.38 8.99 -20.83
CA ILE A 299 -16.63 9.63 -19.76
C ILE A 299 -17.60 10.50 -18.96
N GLN A 300 -17.74 10.21 -17.67
CA GLN A 300 -18.49 11.00 -16.71
C GLN A 300 -17.54 11.56 -15.65
N ASN A 301 -18.05 12.46 -14.80
CA ASN A 301 -17.32 12.90 -13.63
C ASN A 301 -16.90 11.68 -12.78
N ASP A 302 -15.69 11.72 -12.27
CA ASP A 302 -15.11 10.65 -11.44
C ASP A 302 -14.87 9.29 -12.12
N THR A 303 -14.96 9.21 -13.46
CA THR A 303 -14.63 7.99 -14.21
C THR A 303 -13.19 7.56 -13.92
N LEU A 304 -13.00 6.28 -13.58
CA LEU A 304 -11.66 5.71 -13.40
C LEU A 304 -10.91 5.69 -14.73
N LEU A 305 -9.62 5.96 -14.71
CA LEU A 305 -8.78 5.94 -15.92
C LEU A 305 -8.69 4.53 -16.54
N TYR A 306 -8.73 3.47 -15.70
CA TYR A 306 -8.79 2.09 -16.21
C TYR A 306 -10.21 1.74 -16.67
N PRO A 307 -10.45 1.52 -17.99
CA PRO A 307 -11.80 1.53 -18.58
C PRO A 307 -12.65 0.28 -18.31
N TYR A 308 -12.11 -0.76 -17.68
CA TYR A 308 -12.79 -2.04 -17.48
C TYR A 308 -13.23 -2.31 -16.06
N LYS A 309 -13.44 -1.26 -15.25
CA LYS A 309 -13.97 -1.34 -13.90
C LYS A 309 -14.61 -0.02 -13.47
N GLU A 310 -15.73 -0.12 -12.78
CA GLU A 310 -16.41 1.02 -12.15
C GLU A 310 -15.80 1.39 -10.80
N THR A 311 -15.11 0.45 -10.16
CA THR A 311 -14.40 0.65 -8.88
C THR A 311 -12.91 0.34 -9.06
N PRO A 312 -12.02 0.93 -8.24
CA PRO A 312 -10.60 0.62 -8.29
C PRO A 312 -10.30 -0.87 -8.21
N VAL A 313 -9.35 -1.32 -9.01
CA VAL A 313 -8.98 -2.74 -9.05
C VAL A 313 -8.23 -3.11 -7.77
N GLU A 314 -8.71 -4.14 -7.08
CA GLU A 314 -8.02 -4.68 -5.91
C GLU A 314 -6.60 -5.20 -6.26
N PRO A 315 -5.64 -5.14 -5.30
CA PRO A 315 -4.27 -5.59 -5.55
C PRO A 315 -4.16 -7.02 -6.11
N SER A 316 -5.00 -7.95 -5.62
CA SER A 316 -5.05 -9.32 -6.13
C SER A 316 -5.57 -9.40 -7.56
N GLY A 317 -6.54 -8.57 -7.91
CA GLY A 317 -7.06 -8.42 -9.27
C GLY A 317 -6.03 -7.80 -10.20
N ALA A 318 -5.32 -6.76 -9.74
CA ALA A 318 -4.24 -6.12 -10.48
C ALA A 318 -3.10 -7.10 -10.81
N ILE A 319 -2.68 -7.91 -9.83
CA ILE A 319 -1.65 -8.96 -10.05
C ILE A 319 -2.13 -9.98 -11.09
N ARG A 320 -3.37 -10.43 -11.02
CA ARG A 320 -3.91 -11.37 -12.01
C ARG A 320 -3.91 -10.80 -13.45
N ARG A 321 -4.26 -9.52 -13.60
CA ARG A 321 -4.21 -8.82 -14.89
C ARG A 321 -2.77 -8.64 -15.38
N LEU A 322 -1.85 -8.31 -14.50
CA LEU A 322 -0.43 -8.22 -14.79
C LEU A 322 0.13 -9.57 -15.28
N ILE A 323 -0.19 -10.67 -14.59
CA ILE A 323 0.22 -12.02 -15.01
C ILE A 323 -0.38 -12.36 -16.40
N SER A 324 -1.61 -11.97 -16.67
CA SER A 324 -2.23 -12.14 -17.98
C SER A 324 -1.51 -11.35 -19.07
N LEU A 325 -1.06 -10.13 -18.78
CA LEU A 325 -0.24 -9.31 -19.69
C LEU A 325 1.10 -9.98 -19.97
N PHE A 326 1.83 -10.46 -18.96
CA PHE A 326 3.10 -11.16 -19.16
C PHE A 326 2.92 -12.48 -19.92
N ARG A 327 1.83 -13.21 -19.66
CA ARG A 327 1.48 -14.39 -20.44
C ARG A 327 1.26 -14.07 -21.93
N TYR A 328 0.63 -12.94 -22.20
CA TYR A 328 0.47 -12.44 -23.56
C TYR A 328 1.82 -12.04 -24.17
N PHE A 329 2.72 -11.42 -23.39
CA PHE A 329 4.05 -11.01 -23.83
C PHE A 329 4.99 -12.18 -24.15
N ASN A 330 4.70 -13.41 -23.75
CA ASN A 330 5.53 -14.56 -24.12
C ASN A 330 5.80 -14.62 -25.64
N LYS A 331 4.89 -14.13 -26.49
CA LYS A 331 5.11 -14.02 -27.94
C LYS A 331 6.20 -13.01 -28.31
N TYR A 332 6.47 -12.02 -27.45
CA TYR A 332 7.49 -10.99 -27.65
C TYR A 332 8.82 -11.31 -26.95
N PHE A 333 8.78 -12.18 -25.96
CA PHE A 333 9.94 -12.56 -25.14
C PHE A 333 10.52 -13.94 -25.49
N ASN A 334 10.15 -14.52 -26.61
CA ASN A 334 10.51 -15.90 -27.02
C ASN A 334 12.03 -16.19 -27.05
N THR A 335 12.89 -15.20 -26.86
CA THR A 335 14.35 -15.36 -26.89
C THR A 335 14.98 -15.37 -25.48
N ILE A 336 14.19 -15.26 -24.41
CA ILE A 336 14.71 -15.20 -23.04
C ILE A 336 14.66 -16.61 -22.45
N THR A 337 15.82 -17.21 -22.23
CA THR A 337 15.94 -18.56 -21.62
C THR A 337 15.55 -18.51 -20.15
N ASP A 338 15.03 -19.66 -19.65
CA ASP A 338 14.58 -19.79 -18.26
C ASP A 338 15.69 -19.52 -17.25
N GLU A 339 16.92 -19.97 -17.50
CA GLU A 339 18.08 -19.77 -16.64
C GLU A 339 18.45 -18.27 -16.50
N LYS A 340 18.39 -17.51 -17.59
CA LYS A 340 18.69 -16.08 -17.58
C LYS A 340 17.65 -15.28 -16.79
N ILE A 341 16.40 -15.76 -16.76
CA ILE A 341 15.30 -15.10 -16.05
C ILE A 341 15.42 -15.27 -14.53
N GLU A 342 15.87 -16.43 -14.05
CA GLU A 342 16.07 -16.68 -12.62
C GLU A 342 17.20 -15.84 -12.02
N ALA A 343 18.27 -15.62 -12.79
CA ALA A 343 19.40 -14.76 -12.39
C ALA A 343 19.03 -13.27 -12.28
N ASP A 344 17.94 -12.81 -12.92
CA ASP A 344 17.55 -11.40 -13.03
C ASP A 344 16.48 -10.97 -12.00
N GLY A 345 16.23 -11.76 -10.95
CA GLY A 345 15.28 -11.42 -9.87
C GLY A 345 13.81 -11.44 -10.30
N ILE A 346 13.49 -12.10 -11.42
CA ILE A 346 12.15 -12.13 -11.98
C ILE A 346 11.28 -13.13 -11.23
N LYS A 347 10.07 -12.70 -10.86
CA LYS A 347 9.12 -13.55 -10.14
C LYS A 347 8.44 -14.56 -11.06
N SER A 348 8.11 -15.72 -10.54
CA SER A 348 7.32 -16.73 -11.25
C SER A 348 5.99 -16.98 -10.56
N PHE A 349 4.95 -17.22 -11.36
CA PHE A 349 3.61 -17.56 -10.90
C PHE A 349 3.13 -18.84 -11.60
N LYS A 350 2.77 -19.84 -10.79
CA LYS A 350 2.25 -21.12 -11.29
C LYS A 350 0.77 -20.99 -11.65
N LEU A 351 0.40 -21.20 -12.90
CA LEU A 351 -0.98 -21.23 -13.34
C LEU A 351 -1.67 -22.49 -12.83
N GLN A 352 -2.73 -22.36 -12.05
CA GLN A 352 -3.44 -23.48 -11.42
C GLN A 352 -3.97 -24.51 -12.41
N ARG A 353 -4.53 -24.07 -13.55
CA ARG A 353 -5.15 -24.96 -14.56
C ARG A 353 -4.15 -25.71 -15.42
N SER A 354 -3.01 -25.13 -15.76
CA SER A 354 -2.05 -25.71 -16.70
C SER A 354 -0.76 -26.19 -16.05
N GLY A 355 -0.53 -25.88 -14.79
CA GLY A 355 0.73 -26.14 -14.08
C GLY A 355 1.92 -25.36 -14.62
N LYS A 356 1.76 -24.58 -15.69
CA LYS A 356 2.83 -23.79 -16.31
C LYS A 356 3.18 -22.58 -15.47
N TYR A 357 4.45 -22.19 -15.46
CA TYR A 357 4.92 -20.96 -14.82
C TYR A 357 4.88 -19.79 -15.79
N VAL A 358 4.42 -18.63 -15.29
CA VAL A 358 4.50 -17.33 -15.98
C VAL A 358 5.47 -16.48 -15.18
N LYS A 359 6.49 -15.98 -15.83
CA LYS A 359 7.47 -15.08 -15.23
C LYS A 359 7.02 -13.65 -15.43
N TYR A 360 7.14 -12.83 -14.39
CA TYR A 360 6.63 -11.47 -14.40
C TYR A 360 7.42 -10.54 -13.47
N ILE A 361 7.38 -9.25 -13.77
CA ILE A 361 7.84 -8.18 -12.87
C ILE A 361 6.62 -7.71 -12.08
N SER A 362 6.71 -7.68 -10.75
CA SER A 362 5.62 -7.18 -9.92
C SER A 362 5.59 -5.64 -9.90
N PHE A 363 4.44 -5.05 -9.58
CA PHE A 363 4.32 -3.60 -9.36
C PHE A 363 5.33 -3.07 -8.33
N THR A 364 5.55 -3.82 -7.24
CA THR A 364 6.55 -3.45 -6.24
C THR A 364 7.97 -3.41 -6.82
N GLN A 365 8.33 -4.35 -7.70
CA GLN A 365 9.63 -4.34 -8.37
C GLN A 365 9.76 -3.15 -9.34
N MET A 366 8.70 -2.84 -10.09
CA MET A 366 8.69 -1.65 -10.95
C MET A 366 8.92 -0.37 -10.13
N ARG A 367 8.24 -0.24 -8.99
CA ARG A 367 8.43 0.87 -8.06
C ARG A 367 9.86 0.93 -7.49
N VAL A 368 10.44 -0.23 -7.11
CA VAL A 368 11.85 -0.32 -6.66
C VAL A 368 12.78 0.13 -7.77
N HIS A 369 12.54 -0.32 -9.00
CA HIS A 369 13.33 0.05 -10.16
C HIS A 369 13.30 1.56 -10.41
N VAL A 370 12.10 2.15 -10.47
CA VAL A 370 11.93 3.60 -10.65
C VAL A 370 12.68 4.40 -9.57
N CYS A 371 12.52 4.02 -8.31
CA CYS A 371 13.21 4.69 -7.19
C CYS A 371 14.73 4.55 -7.30
N THR A 372 15.21 3.36 -7.65
CA THR A 372 16.64 3.05 -7.81
C THR A 372 17.25 3.80 -9.00
N GLU A 373 16.55 3.86 -10.13
CA GLU A 373 17.02 4.59 -11.31
C GLU A 373 17.06 6.10 -11.08
N LEU A 374 16.08 6.68 -10.41
CA LEU A 374 16.15 8.10 -10.00
C LEU A 374 17.39 8.37 -9.16
N TYR A 375 17.67 7.49 -8.18
CA TYR A 375 18.85 7.61 -7.34
C TYR A 375 20.16 7.46 -8.14
N ARG A 376 20.27 6.43 -8.99
CA ARG A 376 21.43 6.18 -9.85
C ARG A 376 21.72 7.34 -10.79
N LYS A 377 20.67 8.00 -11.24
CA LYS A 377 20.73 9.17 -12.11
C LYS A 377 20.98 10.48 -11.35
N GLY A 378 21.32 10.42 -10.07
CA GLY A 378 21.76 11.56 -9.25
C GLY A 378 20.62 12.47 -8.81
N CYS A 379 19.36 12.03 -8.88
CA CYS A 379 18.27 12.82 -8.31
C CYS A 379 18.45 12.97 -6.79
N PRO A 380 18.32 14.17 -6.23
CA PRO A 380 18.38 14.39 -4.79
C PRO A 380 17.37 13.52 -4.03
N LEU A 381 17.75 13.01 -2.86
CA LEU A 381 16.88 12.15 -2.05
C LEU A 381 15.55 12.82 -1.71
N GLU A 382 15.57 14.13 -1.43
CA GLU A 382 14.36 14.92 -1.14
C GLU A 382 13.41 14.98 -2.35
N TYR A 383 13.96 15.02 -3.56
CA TYR A 383 13.15 14.95 -4.78
C TYR A 383 12.52 13.55 -4.91
N ILE A 384 13.33 12.49 -4.74
CA ILE A 384 12.84 11.11 -4.82
C ILE A 384 11.77 10.85 -3.75
N GLU A 385 11.98 11.34 -2.53
CA GLU A 385 11.02 11.25 -1.43
C GLU A 385 9.65 11.86 -1.82
N LYS A 386 9.67 13.09 -2.33
CA LYS A 386 8.47 13.79 -2.79
C LYS A 386 7.83 13.08 -3.97
N PHE A 387 8.61 12.70 -4.97
CA PHE A 387 8.16 12.01 -6.18
C PHE A 387 7.49 10.68 -5.86
N MET A 388 8.13 9.86 -5.01
CA MET A 388 7.62 8.56 -4.58
C MET A 388 6.53 8.63 -3.51
N SER A 389 6.18 9.83 -3.03
CA SER A 389 5.27 10.02 -1.89
C SER A 389 5.69 9.22 -0.65
N HIS A 390 6.96 9.29 -0.30
CA HIS A 390 7.50 8.73 0.92
C HIS A 390 7.36 9.71 2.09
N LEU A 391 7.30 9.17 3.32
CA LEU A 391 7.16 9.96 4.55
C LEU A 391 8.51 10.33 5.16
N SER A 392 9.58 9.62 4.76
CA SER A 392 10.92 9.84 5.28
C SER A 392 11.99 9.37 4.31
N ALA A 393 13.20 9.89 4.48
CA ALA A 393 14.39 9.46 3.75
C ALA A 393 14.69 7.96 3.97
N GLU A 394 14.42 7.42 5.17
CA GLU A 394 14.56 5.99 5.47
C GLU A 394 13.65 5.13 4.60
N MET A 395 12.40 5.56 4.40
CA MET A 395 11.48 4.88 3.50
C MET A 395 12.00 4.92 2.06
N THR A 396 12.58 6.02 1.63
CA THR A 396 13.23 6.14 0.31
C THR A 396 14.41 5.20 0.20
N GLY A 397 15.30 5.18 1.20
CA GLY A 397 16.44 4.26 1.29
C GLY A 397 16.04 2.77 1.27
N TYR A 398 14.85 2.44 1.78
CA TYR A 398 14.32 1.07 1.69
C TYR A 398 14.10 0.61 0.24
N TYR A 399 13.77 1.50 -0.68
CA TYR A 399 13.52 1.18 -2.09
C TYR A 399 14.76 1.26 -2.97
N ILE A 400 15.83 1.96 -2.55
CA ILE A 400 17.05 2.09 -3.34
C ILE A 400 17.88 0.81 -3.25
N ARG A 401 18.38 0.34 -4.39
CA ARG A 401 19.28 -0.82 -4.55
C ARG A 401 20.57 -0.39 -5.21
N PRO A 402 21.50 0.24 -4.46
CA PRO A 402 22.81 0.56 -5.03
C PRO A 402 23.53 -0.76 -5.36
N ARG A 403 23.91 -0.93 -6.62
CA ARG A 403 24.66 -2.12 -7.07
C ARG A 403 26.15 -1.91 -7.00
N ASN A 404 26.61 -0.66 -6.89
CA ASN A 404 27.97 -0.29 -7.24
C ASN A 404 28.72 0.38 -6.11
N THR A 405 30.04 0.31 -6.19
CA THR A 405 30.98 1.01 -5.29
C THR A 405 30.92 2.53 -5.47
N VAL A 406 31.47 3.28 -4.53
CA VAL A 406 31.47 4.76 -4.55
C VAL A 406 32.06 5.32 -5.87
N GLN A 407 33.00 4.63 -6.49
CA GLN A 407 33.62 5.04 -7.77
C GLN A 407 32.69 4.89 -8.96
N GLU A 408 31.88 3.82 -9.00
CA GLU A 408 30.88 3.61 -10.05
C GLU A 408 29.73 4.60 -9.89
N ASN A 409 29.32 4.91 -8.64
CA ASN A 409 28.34 5.94 -8.35
C ASN A 409 28.81 7.34 -8.79
N LEU A 410 30.10 7.64 -8.68
CA LEU A 410 30.68 8.93 -9.12
C LEU A 410 30.70 9.03 -10.65
N ALA A 411 31.14 7.95 -11.32
CA ALA A 411 31.17 7.87 -12.77
C ALA A 411 29.76 7.93 -13.36
N GLU A 412 28.80 7.26 -12.71
CA GLU A 412 27.40 7.25 -13.08
C GLU A 412 26.73 8.60 -12.83
N SER A 413 27.04 9.27 -11.72
CA SER A 413 26.57 10.65 -11.45
C SER A 413 27.05 11.65 -12.51
N THR A 414 28.29 11.49 -12.98
CA THR A 414 28.83 12.32 -14.05
C THR A 414 28.16 12.03 -15.40
N LYS A 415 27.88 10.75 -15.68
CA LYS A 415 27.13 10.33 -16.87
C LYS A 415 25.69 10.85 -16.83
N ILE A 416 25.05 10.82 -15.67
CA ILE A 416 23.68 11.27 -15.44
C ILE A 416 23.51 12.77 -15.65
N LEU A 417 24.44 13.58 -15.12
CA LEU A 417 24.44 15.01 -15.43
C LEU A 417 24.53 15.22 -16.95
N LYS A 418 25.32 14.39 -17.63
CA LYS A 418 25.47 14.41 -19.08
C LYS A 418 24.20 13.94 -19.79
N ASP A 419 23.52 12.89 -19.29
CA ASP A 419 22.28 12.34 -19.88
C ASP A 419 21.09 13.28 -19.63
N ILE A 420 21.00 13.93 -18.47
CA ILE A 420 20.05 15.01 -18.19
C ILE A 420 20.27 16.16 -19.18
N VAL A 421 21.51 16.48 -19.48
CA VAL A 421 21.91 17.54 -20.38
C VAL A 421 21.75 17.13 -21.85
N THR A 422 21.99 15.86 -22.24
CA THR A 422 21.98 15.40 -23.65
C THR A 422 20.64 14.84 -24.14
N LYS A 423 19.57 14.91 -23.35
CA LYS A 423 18.21 14.45 -23.73
C LYS A 423 18.02 12.93 -23.83
N GLU A 424 18.97 12.13 -23.44
CA GLU A 424 18.76 10.72 -23.22
C GLU A 424 17.87 10.58 -22.00
N ALA A 425 16.57 10.49 -22.26
CA ALA A 425 15.55 10.55 -21.23
C ALA A 425 15.78 9.51 -20.14
N LEU A 426 15.80 9.96 -18.92
CA LEU A 426 15.41 9.16 -17.77
C LEU A 426 14.07 8.47 -18.13
N PRO A 427 13.81 7.22 -17.71
CA PRO A 427 12.47 6.65 -17.75
C PRO A 427 11.44 7.61 -17.15
N ILE A 428 11.90 8.54 -16.31
CA ILE A 428 11.17 9.64 -15.69
C ILE A 428 12.02 10.89 -15.86
N GLY A 429 12.00 11.50 -17.01
CA GLY A 429 12.80 12.69 -17.28
C GLY A 429 12.00 13.97 -17.28
N PRO A 430 12.64 15.12 -17.07
CA PRO A 430 12.05 16.41 -17.39
C PRO A 430 11.68 16.46 -18.88
N THR A 431 10.64 17.22 -19.21
CA THR A 431 10.27 17.46 -20.60
C THR A 431 11.45 18.01 -21.39
N LYS A 432 11.50 17.68 -22.66
CA LYS A 432 12.58 18.07 -23.60
C LYS A 432 13.05 19.52 -23.44
N GLY A 433 12.12 20.44 -23.22
CA GLY A 433 12.43 21.85 -23.06
C GLY A 433 13.08 22.28 -21.75
N LEU A 434 12.88 21.52 -20.68
CA LEU A 434 13.57 21.76 -19.40
C LEU A 434 15.04 21.34 -19.50
N VAL A 435 15.31 20.23 -20.22
CA VAL A 435 16.66 19.74 -20.47
C VAL A 435 17.45 20.72 -21.32
N GLU A 436 16.82 21.30 -22.36
CA GLU A 436 17.45 22.31 -23.22
C GLU A 436 17.90 23.55 -22.42
N LYS A 437 17.13 23.99 -21.45
CA LYS A 437 17.48 25.14 -20.59
C LYS A 437 18.54 24.84 -19.53
N ILE A 438 18.54 23.64 -18.98
CA ILE A 438 19.61 23.19 -18.09
C ILE A 438 20.94 23.19 -18.86
N ASP A 439 20.92 22.74 -20.12
CA ASP A 439 22.06 22.74 -21.03
C ASP A 439 22.62 24.15 -21.29
N GLU A 440 21.76 25.13 -21.50
CA GLU A 440 22.15 26.54 -21.67
C GLU A 440 22.71 27.16 -20.38
N PHE A 441 22.19 26.75 -19.23
CA PHE A 441 22.67 27.23 -17.93
C PHE A 441 24.04 26.65 -17.55
N ILE A 442 24.32 25.39 -17.90
CA ILE A 442 25.63 24.75 -17.63
C ILE A 442 26.70 25.22 -18.60
N LYS A 443 26.34 25.68 -19.81
CA LYS A 443 27.29 26.21 -20.78
C LYS A 443 27.67 27.70 -20.57
N LYS A 444 26.97 28.38 -19.67
CA LYS A 444 27.33 29.72 -19.18
C LYS A 444 28.16 29.65 -17.91
#